data_739aa042fd33ddecb4674521b08128be
#
_entry.id   739aa042fd33ddecb4674521b08128be
#
_cell.length_a   1.000
_cell.length_b   1.000
_cell.length_c   1.000
_cell.angle_alpha   90.00
_cell.angle_beta   90.00
_cell.angle_gamma   90.00
#
_symmetry.space_group_name_H-M   'P 1'
#
loop_
_entity.id
_entity.type
_entity.pdbx_description
1 polymer ?
#
loop_
_entity_poly.entity_id
_entity_poly.type
_entity_poly.pdbx_seq_one_letter_code
_entity_poly.pdbx_strand_id
1 'polypeptide(L)'
;MTAFNAVRFRVKPGRDQNFIDAHKNVSWPGLKRAHIIKTGDRTYCVIAEWPDMETLANARPNMIATLNSFRDTLEDLGNGLGVTDAVGGSVVLTLK
;
A
#
# COMPACT_ATOMS: atom_id res chain seq x y z
N MET A 1 -15.07 -11.96 -6.28
CA MET A 1 -13.76 -12.51 -6.67
C MET A 1 -12.67 -11.78 -5.89
N THR A 2 -11.74 -12.53 -5.36
CA THR A 2 -10.62 -11.96 -4.61
C THR A 2 -9.88 -10.91 -5.44
N ALA A 3 -9.54 -9.81 -4.81
CA ALA A 3 -8.78 -8.73 -5.42
C ALA A 3 -7.54 -8.43 -4.57
N PHE A 4 -6.52 -7.90 -5.22
CA PHE A 4 -5.30 -7.44 -4.56
C PHE A 4 -4.98 -6.03 -5.03
N ASN A 5 -4.33 -5.26 -4.16
CA ASN A 5 -3.60 -4.09 -4.61
C ASN A 5 -2.19 -4.11 -4.03
N ALA A 6 -1.29 -3.49 -4.76
CA ALA A 6 0.11 -3.37 -4.35
C ALA A 6 0.52 -1.92 -4.56
N VAL A 7 1.14 -1.33 -3.53
CA VAL A 7 1.55 0.08 -3.57
C VAL A 7 3.02 0.16 -3.19
N ARG A 8 3.84 0.69 -4.09
CA ARG A 8 5.27 0.87 -3.87
C ARG A 8 5.56 2.26 -3.33
N PHE A 9 6.56 2.32 -2.43
CA PHE A 9 7.00 3.54 -1.78
C PHE A 9 8.52 3.56 -1.66
N ARG A 10 9.10 4.76 -1.66
CA ARG A 10 10.48 4.97 -1.24
C ARG A 10 10.46 5.96 -0.08
N VAL A 11 11.05 5.58 1.05
CA VAL A 11 11.09 6.47 2.21
C VAL A 11 12.37 7.31 2.20
N LYS A 12 12.28 8.49 2.81
CA LYS A 12 13.43 9.36 3.01
C LYS A 12 14.44 8.71 3.94
N PRO A 13 15.75 9.05 3.83
CA PRO A 13 16.76 8.48 4.71
C PRO A 13 16.38 8.65 6.19
N GLY A 14 16.50 7.57 6.96
CA GLY A 14 16.22 7.58 8.39
C GLY A 14 14.76 7.56 8.78
N ARG A 15 13.83 7.48 7.82
CA ARG A 15 12.40 7.52 8.09
C ARG A 15 11.70 6.16 7.96
N ASP A 16 12.46 5.06 7.81
CA ASP A 16 11.89 3.72 7.63
C ASP A 16 10.96 3.34 8.77
N GLN A 17 11.38 3.56 10.02
CA GLN A 17 10.57 3.18 11.17
C GLN A 17 9.30 4.02 11.27
N ASN A 18 9.36 5.31 10.91
CA ASN A 18 8.16 6.16 10.87
C ASN A 18 7.12 5.61 9.89
N PHE A 19 7.59 5.16 8.70
CA PHE A 19 6.73 4.56 7.69
C PHE A 19 6.07 3.29 8.21
N ILE A 20 6.85 2.39 8.82
CA ILE A 20 6.34 1.13 9.37
C ILE A 20 5.35 1.40 10.50
N ASP A 21 5.67 2.29 11.42
CA ASP A 21 4.82 2.60 12.58
C ASP A 21 3.48 3.17 12.15
N ALA A 22 3.46 3.97 11.08
CA ALA A 22 2.22 4.55 10.56
C ALA A 22 1.22 3.49 10.07
N HIS A 23 1.69 2.28 9.78
CA HIS A 23 0.83 1.19 9.31
C HIS A 23 0.38 0.22 10.41
N LYS A 24 0.95 0.31 11.62
CA LYS A 24 0.71 -0.69 12.67
C LYS A 24 -0.74 -0.79 13.12
N ASN A 25 -1.49 0.29 13.05
CA ASN A 25 -2.86 0.35 13.57
C ASN A 25 -3.87 0.69 12.47
N VAL A 26 -3.56 0.38 11.20
CA VAL A 26 -4.51 0.65 10.14
C VAL A 26 -5.75 -0.22 10.30
N SER A 27 -6.90 0.37 9.95
CA SER A 27 -8.18 -0.32 9.95
C SER A 27 -8.90 0.07 8.66
N TRP A 28 -8.65 -0.70 7.60
CA TRP A 28 -9.29 -0.49 6.31
C TRP A 28 -10.52 -1.39 6.19
N PRO A 29 -11.73 -0.83 5.98
CA PRO A 29 -12.95 -1.63 5.95
C PRO A 29 -12.89 -2.74 4.91
N GLY A 30 -13.17 -3.97 5.34
CA GLY A 30 -13.22 -5.14 4.46
C GLY A 30 -11.87 -5.76 4.12
N LEU A 31 -10.76 -5.22 4.63
CA LEU A 31 -9.43 -5.79 4.39
C LEU A 31 -9.37 -7.22 4.95
N LYS A 32 -8.91 -8.17 4.12
CA LYS A 32 -8.72 -9.56 4.55
C LYS A 32 -7.34 -9.74 5.18
N ARG A 33 -6.30 -9.31 4.50
CA ARG A 33 -4.93 -9.33 5.03
C ARG A 33 -4.07 -8.38 4.22
N ALA A 34 -3.00 -7.90 4.84
CA ALA A 34 -2.03 -7.04 4.19
C ALA A 34 -0.65 -7.26 4.77
N HIS A 35 0.35 -7.04 3.94
CA HIS A 35 1.75 -7.18 4.32
C HIS A 35 2.54 -6.02 3.75
N ILE A 36 3.60 -5.62 4.46
CA ILE A 36 4.61 -4.71 3.92
C ILE A 36 5.85 -5.54 3.71
N ILE A 37 6.36 -5.55 2.47
CA ILE A 37 7.62 -6.19 2.14
C ILE A 37 8.67 -5.13 1.83
N LYS A 38 9.93 -5.42 2.17
CA LYS A 38 11.04 -4.54 1.82
C LYS A 38 11.64 -5.03 0.52
N THR A 39 11.61 -4.20 -0.51
CA THR A 39 12.05 -4.56 -1.85
C THR A 39 13.46 -4.10 -2.18
N GLY A 40 14.03 -3.24 -1.36
CA GLY A 40 15.38 -2.73 -1.53
C GLY A 40 15.69 -1.71 -0.44
N ASP A 41 16.81 -1.00 -0.58
CA ASP A 41 17.18 0.04 0.37
C ASP A 41 16.13 1.15 0.35
N ARG A 42 15.52 1.41 1.49
CA ARG A 42 14.46 2.41 1.68
C ARG A 42 13.23 2.23 0.78
N THR A 43 13.08 1.06 0.15
CA THR A 43 11.94 0.78 -0.75
C THR A 43 11.07 -0.32 -0.17
N TYR A 44 9.76 -0.11 -0.26
CA TYR A 44 8.75 -0.98 0.35
C TYR A 44 7.57 -1.15 -0.59
N CYS A 45 6.87 -2.29 -0.44
CA CYS A 45 5.61 -2.53 -1.13
C CYS A 45 4.58 -3.02 -0.12
N VAL A 46 3.43 -2.36 -0.09
CA VAL A 46 2.28 -2.80 0.69
C VAL A 46 1.43 -3.65 -0.23
N ILE A 47 1.16 -4.90 0.17
CA ILE A 47 0.34 -5.84 -0.59
C ILE A 47 -0.89 -6.17 0.24
N ALA A 48 -2.07 -5.88 -0.30
CA ALA A 48 -3.32 -6.07 0.42
C ALA A 48 -4.29 -6.96 -0.36
N GLU A 49 -4.96 -7.85 0.37
CA GLU A 49 -5.94 -8.77 -0.17
C GLU A 49 -7.35 -8.36 0.27
N TRP A 50 -8.30 -8.38 -0.66
CA TRP A 50 -9.68 -7.94 -0.48
C TRP A 50 -10.65 -9.00 -1.00
N PRO A 51 -11.89 -9.04 -0.45
CA PRO A 51 -12.91 -9.98 -0.97
C PRO A 51 -13.21 -9.77 -2.45
N ASP A 52 -13.19 -8.51 -2.91
CA ASP A 52 -13.50 -8.12 -4.28
C ASP A 52 -13.02 -6.70 -4.55
N MET A 53 -13.14 -6.26 -5.80
CA MET A 53 -12.73 -4.92 -6.22
C MET A 53 -13.62 -3.82 -5.64
N GLU A 54 -14.89 -4.11 -5.43
CA GLU A 54 -15.82 -3.14 -4.85
C GLU A 54 -15.40 -2.77 -3.43
N THR A 55 -15.08 -3.79 -2.60
CA THR A 55 -14.60 -3.57 -1.24
C THR A 55 -13.29 -2.77 -1.24
N LEU A 56 -12.37 -3.10 -2.14
CA LEU A 56 -11.13 -2.36 -2.31
C LEU A 56 -11.41 -0.89 -2.64
N ALA A 57 -12.28 -0.65 -3.61
CA ALA A 57 -12.62 0.71 -4.04
C ALA A 57 -13.28 1.51 -2.90
N ASN A 58 -14.15 0.86 -2.13
CA ASN A 58 -14.84 1.50 -1.00
C ASN A 58 -13.88 1.85 0.15
N ALA A 59 -12.79 1.10 0.30
CA ALA A 59 -11.76 1.38 1.33
C ALA A 59 -10.75 2.43 0.89
N ARG A 60 -10.76 2.84 -0.38
CA ARG A 60 -9.76 3.77 -0.92
C ARG A 60 -9.65 5.08 -0.13
N PRO A 61 -10.75 5.74 0.30
CA PRO A 61 -10.62 6.94 1.13
C PRO A 61 -9.84 6.69 2.42
N ASN A 62 -10.03 5.52 3.04
CA ASN A 62 -9.32 5.15 4.26
C ASN A 62 -7.83 4.92 3.98
N MET A 63 -7.49 4.29 2.86
CA MET A 63 -6.10 4.10 2.44
C MET A 63 -5.42 5.43 2.15
N ILE A 64 -6.13 6.37 1.51
CA ILE A 64 -5.61 7.72 1.23
C ILE A 64 -5.38 8.48 2.55
N ALA A 65 -6.29 8.36 3.52
CA ALA A 65 -6.11 9.00 4.83
C ALA A 65 -4.87 8.45 5.54
N THR A 66 -4.63 7.14 5.45
CA THR A 66 -3.41 6.52 5.99
C THR A 66 -2.17 7.08 5.29
N LEU A 67 -2.19 7.14 3.95
CA LEU A 67 -1.09 7.71 3.16
C LEU A 67 -0.78 9.14 3.62
N ASN A 68 -1.81 9.97 3.79
CA ASN A 68 -1.62 11.35 4.20
C ASN A 68 -0.94 11.47 5.57
N SER A 69 -1.12 10.49 6.46
CA SER A 69 -0.51 10.48 7.79
C SER A 69 1.02 10.27 7.76
N PHE A 70 1.56 9.70 6.68
CA PHE A 70 3.01 9.46 6.57
C PHE A 70 3.61 9.99 5.26
N ARG A 71 2.87 10.79 4.50
CA ARG A 71 3.33 11.31 3.20
C ARG A 71 4.66 12.04 3.31
N ASP A 72 4.91 12.74 4.42
CA ASP A 72 6.14 13.49 4.64
C ASP A 72 7.38 12.59 4.83
N THR A 73 7.18 11.28 5.04
CA THR A 73 8.29 10.33 5.12
C THR A 73 8.75 9.82 3.76
N LEU A 74 8.02 10.16 2.68
CA LEU A 74 8.20 9.57 1.37
C LEU A 74 8.99 10.46 0.42
N GLU A 75 9.74 9.82 -0.49
CA GLU A 75 10.39 10.47 -1.62
C GLU A 75 9.59 10.27 -2.89
N ASP A 76 9.75 11.20 -3.83
CA ASP A 76 9.18 11.05 -5.17
C ASP A 76 9.85 9.87 -5.88
N LEU A 77 9.04 9.03 -6.53
CA LEU A 77 9.51 7.84 -7.23
C LEU A 77 10.05 8.17 -8.64
N GLY A 78 9.81 9.38 -9.12
CA GLY A 78 10.20 9.79 -10.47
C GLY A 78 9.19 9.38 -11.53
N ASN A 79 9.49 9.70 -12.78
CA ASN A 79 8.67 9.35 -13.94
C ASN A 79 7.20 9.79 -13.84
N GLY A 80 6.93 10.86 -13.08
CA GLY A 80 5.57 11.37 -12.92
C GLY A 80 4.69 10.58 -11.95
N LEU A 81 5.25 9.60 -11.24
CA LEU A 81 4.48 8.77 -10.30
C LEU A 81 4.13 9.48 -8.99
N GLY A 82 4.89 10.51 -8.60
CA GLY A 82 4.74 11.11 -7.28
C GLY A 82 5.33 10.21 -6.21
N VAL A 83 4.66 10.13 -5.05
CA VAL A 83 5.18 9.38 -3.90
C VAL A 83 4.67 7.94 -3.83
N THR A 84 3.77 7.53 -4.72
CA THR A 84 3.22 6.18 -4.75
C THR A 84 3.20 5.62 -6.16
N ASP A 85 3.35 4.30 -6.26
CA ASP A 85 3.13 3.56 -7.50
C ASP A 85 2.19 2.40 -7.16
N ALA A 86 0.91 2.57 -7.49
CA ALA A 86 -0.16 1.67 -7.08
C ALA A 86 -0.74 0.92 -8.27
N VAL A 87 -0.94 -0.39 -8.09
CA VAL A 87 -1.66 -1.23 -9.04
C VAL A 87 -2.66 -2.07 -8.27
N GLY A 88 -3.73 -2.49 -8.95
CA GLY A 88 -4.72 -3.36 -8.32
C GLY A 88 -5.55 -4.07 -9.37
N GLY A 89 -6.12 -5.20 -8.99
CA GLY A 89 -6.98 -5.96 -9.89
C GLY A 89 -7.56 -7.20 -9.22
N SER A 90 -8.53 -7.81 -9.89
CA SER A 90 -9.12 -9.06 -9.48
C SER A 90 -8.22 -10.23 -9.84
N VAL A 91 -8.25 -11.27 -9.01
CA VAL A 91 -7.55 -12.53 -9.31
C VAL A 91 -8.23 -13.19 -10.51
N VAL A 92 -7.44 -13.51 -11.52
CA VAL A 92 -7.94 -14.21 -12.72
C VAL A 92 -7.51 -15.67 -12.75
N LEU A 93 -6.49 -16.03 -11.98
CA LEU A 93 -5.96 -17.39 -11.90
C LEU A 93 -5.20 -17.55 -10.58
N THR A 94 -5.48 -18.61 -9.86
CA THR A 94 -4.71 -18.99 -8.68
C THR A 94 -3.76 -20.12 -9.06
N LEU A 95 -2.45 -19.87 -8.93
CA LEU A 95 -1.43 -20.83 -9.33
C LEU A 95 -1.24 -21.94 -8.28
N LYS A 96 -1.57 -21.63 -7.03
CA LYS A 96 -1.39 -22.61 -5.95
C LYS A 96 -2.34 -22.34 -4.79
#